data_502c4ced3df01f5ecab783de77336138
#
_entry.id   502c4ced3df01f5ecab783de77336138
#
_cell.length_a   1.000
_cell.length_b   1.000
_cell.length_c   1.000
_cell.angle_alpha   90.00
_cell.angle_beta   90.00
_cell.angle_gamma   90.00
#
_symmetry.space_group_name_H-M   'P 1'
#
loop_
_entity.id
_entity.type
_entity.pdbx_description
1 polymer ?
#
loop_
_entity_poly.entity_id
_entity_poly.type
_entity_poly.pdbx_seq_one_letter_code
_entity_poly.pdbx_strand_id
1 'polypeptide(L)'
;MPYNNPTPHQSTTLTQAERSTEARRILTMLREEPKDDLERKLTGKAKSFVESKWLEMDFGGKLEHITVDQHFYLQDIWSRFA
;
A
#
# COMPACT_ATOMS: atom_id res chain seq x y z
N MET A 1 -28.43 4.22 -13.28
CA MET A 1 -27.84 4.08 -13.10
C MET A 1 -27.16 3.58 -12.93
N PRO A 2 -27.14 3.33 -12.92
CA PRO A 2 -26.54 2.88 -12.72
C PRO A 2 -25.56 2.50 -12.57
N TYR A 3 -25.26 2.41 -12.40
CA TYR A 3 -24.40 2.14 -12.33
C TYR A 3 -23.70 1.77 -11.82
N ASN A 4 -23.41 1.64 -11.42
CA ASN A 4 -22.69 1.39 -10.92
C ASN A 4 -21.91 0.78 -10.59
N ASN A 5 -21.46 0.42 -10.60
CA ASN A 5 -20.75 -0.30 -10.26
C ASN A 5 -19.73 -0.71 -9.86
N PRO A 6 -20.02 -1.12 -9.07
CA PRO A 6 -18.82 -1.30 -8.33
C PRO A 6 -17.95 -2.31 -8.91
N THR A 7 -16.83 -1.81 -9.17
CA THR A 7 -15.87 -2.62 -9.83
C THR A 7 -14.78 -2.95 -8.83
N PRO A 8 -13.89 -3.89 -9.18
CA PRO A 8 -12.71 -4.12 -8.35
C PRO A 8 -11.83 -2.89 -8.22
N HIS A 9 -12.12 -1.84 -8.94
CA HIS A 9 -11.31 -0.64 -8.90
C HIS A 9 -11.83 0.38 -7.91
N GLN A 10 -12.42 -0.08 -6.85
CA GLN A 10 -12.98 0.85 -5.90
C GLN A 10 -11.96 1.76 -5.27
N SER A 11 -10.69 1.36 -5.25
CA SER A 11 -9.65 2.24 -4.74
C SER A 11 -9.53 3.52 -5.54
N THR A 12 -10.01 3.54 -6.79
CA THR A 12 -9.98 4.76 -7.57
C THR A 12 -11.04 5.76 -7.12
N THR A 13 -12.01 5.32 -6.33
CA THR A 13 -13.02 6.21 -5.79
C THR A 13 -12.72 6.69 -4.39
N LEU A 14 -11.62 6.21 -3.80
CA LEU A 14 -11.23 6.64 -2.46
C LEU A 14 -10.69 8.07 -2.50
N THR A 15 -10.95 8.78 -1.44
CA THR A 15 -10.34 10.09 -1.27
C THR A 15 -8.86 9.91 -0.96
N GLN A 16 -8.11 11.01 -1.04
CA GLN A 16 -6.72 11.00 -0.69
C GLN A 16 -6.52 10.52 0.75
N ALA A 17 -7.37 10.98 1.65
CA ALA A 17 -7.27 10.57 3.05
C ALA A 17 -7.53 9.08 3.23
N GLU A 18 -8.49 8.55 2.49
CA GLU A 18 -8.81 7.13 2.56
C GLU A 18 -7.67 6.28 2.01
N ARG A 19 -7.06 6.71 0.91
CA ARG A 19 -5.91 6.01 0.36
C ARG A 19 -4.75 6.00 1.35
N SER A 20 -4.52 7.12 2.01
CA SER A 20 -3.48 7.23 3.00
C SER A 20 -3.71 6.27 4.16
N THR A 21 -4.94 6.19 4.63
CA THR A 21 -5.31 5.27 5.72
C THR A 21 -5.06 3.83 5.31
N GLU A 22 -5.49 3.45 4.10
CA GLU A 22 -5.28 2.10 3.59
C GLU A 22 -3.80 1.79 3.44
N ALA A 23 -3.04 2.74 2.93
CA ALA A 23 -1.61 2.54 2.77
C ALA A 23 -0.93 2.30 4.10
N ARG A 24 -1.28 3.07 5.12
CA ARG A 24 -0.72 2.87 6.46
C ARG A 24 -1.05 1.49 7.01
N ARG A 25 -2.28 1.04 6.78
CA ARG A 25 -2.71 -0.27 7.24
C ARG A 25 -1.87 -1.36 6.59
N ILE A 26 -1.72 -1.29 5.27
CA ILE A 26 -0.92 -2.29 4.54
C ILE A 26 0.53 -2.27 4.98
N LEU A 27 1.11 -1.08 5.10
CA LEU A 27 2.51 -0.96 5.51
C LEU A 27 2.74 -1.48 6.92
N THR A 28 1.78 -1.26 7.80
CA THR A 28 1.86 -1.78 9.17
C THR A 28 1.81 -3.29 9.17
N MET A 29 0.90 -3.87 8.39
CA MET A 29 0.80 -5.33 8.30
C MET A 29 2.04 -5.94 7.68
N LEU A 30 2.59 -5.29 6.66
CA LEU A 30 3.84 -5.77 6.06
C LEU A 30 4.98 -5.77 7.08
N ARG A 31 5.05 -4.73 7.90
CA ARG A 31 6.11 -4.63 8.90
C ARG A 31 6.03 -5.73 9.94
N GLU A 32 4.84 -6.28 10.14
CA GLU A 32 4.62 -7.34 11.12
C GLU A 32 4.88 -8.74 10.56
N GLU A 33 5.12 -8.85 9.26
CA GLU A 33 5.44 -10.14 8.66
C GLU A 33 6.79 -10.65 9.12
N PRO A 34 6.97 -11.97 9.20
CA PRO A 34 8.26 -12.53 9.58
C PRO A 34 9.36 -12.02 8.65
N LYS A 35 10.52 -11.78 9.22
CA LYS A 35 11.64 -11.23 8.46
C LYS A 35 12.01 -12.11 7.28
N ASP A 36 11.97 -13.42 7.46
CA ASP A 36 12.31 -14.35 6.37
C ASP A 36 11.33 -14.20 5.19
N ASP A 37 10.05 -14.02 5.51
CA ASP A 37 9.04 -13.82 4.45
C ASP A 37 9.26 -12.51 3.74
N LEU A 38 9.60 -11.46 4.49
CA LEU A 38 9.89 -10.17 3.88
C LEU A 38 11.08 -10.27 2.93
N GLU A 39 12.13 -10.95 3.37
CA GLU A 39 13.32 -11.10 2.54
C GLU A 39 13.04 -11.90 1.29
N ARG A 40 12.17 -12.90 1.38
CA ARG A 40 11.87 -13.77 0.26
C ARG A 40 10.88 -13.16 -0.72
N LYS A 41 9.87 -12.47 -0.21
CA LYS A 41 8.76 -12.00 -1.03
C LYS A 41 8.85 -10.53 -1.40
N LEU A 42 9.62 -9.76 -0.65
CA LEU A 42 9.74 -8.32 -0.88
C LEU A 42 11.14 -8.04 -1.40
N THR A 43 11.28 -7.98 -2.71
CA THR A 43 12.58 -7.84 -3.36
C THR A 43 12.54 -6.74 -4.43
N GLY A 44 13.72 -6.31 -4.85
CA GLY A 44 13.86 -5.39 -5.96
C GLY A 44 13.16 -4.06 -5.71
N LYS A 45 12.44 -3.61 -6.73
CA LYS A 45 11.76 -2.32 -6.65
C LYS A 45 10.69 -2.28 -5.57
N ALA A 46 10.01 -3.41 -5.36
CA ALA A 46 8.98 -3.48 -4.34
C ALA A 46 9.58 -3.25 -2.96
N LYS A 47 10.74 -3.84 -2.70
CA LYS A 47 11.41 -3.65 -1.42
C LYS A 47 11.79 -2.18 -1.21
N SER A 48 12.40 -1.58 -2.22
CA SER A 48 12.80 -0.18 -2.12
C SER A 48 11.60 0.72 -1.91
N PHE A 49 10.52 0.45 -2.61
CA PHE A 49 9.31 1.24 -2.50
C PHE A 49 8.74 1.15 -1.08
N VAL A 50 8.60 -0.06 -0.55
CA VAL A 50 8.04 -0.25 0.79
C VAL A 50 8.93 0.37 1.85
N GLU A 51 10.23 0.20 1.74
CA GLU A 51 11.15 0.78 2.70
C GLU A 51 11.07 2.30 2.71
N SER A 52 10.96 2.90 1.52
CA SER A 52 10.78 4.33 1.41
C SER A 52 9.48 4.79 2.07
N LYS A 53 8.41 4.03 1.89
CA LYS A 53 7.12 4.38 2.49
C LYS A 53 7.13 4.19 4.00
N TRP A 54 7.84 3.20 4.50
CA TRP A 54 8.02 3.05 5.95
C TRP A 54 8.72 4.27 6.54
N LEU A 55 9.75 4.77 5.86
CA LEU A 55 10.43 5.97 6.32
C LEU A 55 9.51 7.19 6.32
N GLU A 56 8.70 7.34 5.28
CA GLU A 56 7.74 8.42 5.23
C GLU A 56 6.72 8.30 6.37
N MET A 57 6.28 7.09 6.66
CA MET A 57 5.32 6.85 7.71
C MET A 57 5.91 7.21 9.09
N ASP A 58 7.18 6.86 9.31
CA ASP A 58 7.81 7.05 10.61
C ASP A 58 8.25 8.50 10.84
N PHE A 59 8.71 9.19 9.81
CA PHE A 59 9.40 10.46 10.00
C PHE A 59 8.71 11.65 9.37
N GLY A 60 7.99 11.47 8.29
CA GLY A 60 7.50 12.61 7.55
C GLY A 60 6.01 12.75 7.46
N GLY A 61 5.29 11.69 7.72
CA GLY A 61 3.85 11.73 7.53
C GLY A 61 3.44 11.97 6.09
N LYS A 62 4.30 11.68 5.15
CA LYS A 62 4.07 12.00 3.74
C LYS A 62 3.11 11.06 3.05
N LEU A 63 2.66 10.01 3.73
CA LEU A 63 1.73 9.09 3.12
C LEU A 63 0.41 9.74 2.74
N GLU A 64 0.12 10.90 3.28
CA GLU A 64 -1.11 11.60 2.93
C GLU A 64 -1.13 12.02 1.47
N HIS A 65 0.01 11.94 0.77
CA HIS A 65 0.10 12.27 -0.65
C HIS A 65 0.23 11.05 -1.54
N ILE A 66 -0.07 9.88 -1.02
CA ILE A 66 0.05 8.66 -1.83
C ILE A 66 -0.90 8.70 -3.02
N THR A 67 -0.38 8.36 -4.18
CA THR A 67 -1.17 8.38 -5.41
C THR A 67 -2.00 7.11 -5.54
N VAL A 68 -2.96 7.15 -6.49
CA VAL A 68 -3.77 5.98 -6.79
C VAL A 68 -2.88 4.81 -7.23
N ASP A 69 -1.92 5.09 -8.12
CA ASP A 69 -1.03 4.04 -8.62
C ASP A 69 -0.17 3.44 -7.51
N GLN A 70 0.31 4.29 -6.61
CA GLN A 70 1.10 3.80 -5.48
C GLN A 70 0.27 2.94 -4.54
N HIS A 71 -0.98 3.32 -4.34
CA HIS A 71 -1.90 2.54 -3.52
C HIS A 71 -2.15 1.16 -4.15
N PHE A 72 -2.41 1.12 -5.46
CA PHE A 72 -2.55 -0.15 -6.16
C PHE A 72 -1.30 -1.01 -6.04
N TYR A 73 -0.14 -0.38 -6.14
CA TYR A 73 1.12 -1.10 -6.02
C TYR A 73 1.27 -1.73 -4.64
N LEU A 74 0.89 -1.00 -3.58
CA LEU A 74 0.91 -1.56 -2.23
C LEU A 74 -0.05 -2.73 -2.10
N GLN A 75 -1.23 -2.63 -2.67
CA GLN A 75 -2.18 -3.73 -2.65
C GLN A 75 -1.62 -4.96 -3.36
N ASP A 76 -0.97 -4.75 -4.49
CA ASP A 76 -0.34 -5.83 -5.23
C ASP A 76 0.75 -6.50 -4.41
N ILE A 77 1.61 -5.70 -3.79
CA ILE A 77 2.67 -6.22 -2.95
C ILE A 77 2.08 -7.03 -1.79
N TRP A 78 1.07 -6.48 -1.13
CA TRP A 78 0.45 -7.18 0.01
C TRP A 78 -0.15 -8.51 -0.40
N SER A 79 -0.70 -8.58 -1.61
CA SER A 79 -1.31 -9.83 -2.09
C SER A 79 -0.31 -10.97 -2.19
N ARG A 80 0.98 -10.66 -2.29
CA ARG A 80 2.02 -11.69 -2.35
C ARG A 80 2.23 -12.39 -1.03
N PHE A 81 1.70 -11.83 0.04
CA PHE A 81 1.84 -12.40 1.38
C PHE A 81 0.59 -13.14 1.84
N ALA A 82 -0.45 -13.06 1.05
CA ALA A 82 -1.73 -13.68 1.39
C ALA A 82 -1.70 -15.20 1.27
#